data_83b8478f0a3ecf924db3e8339d74a1ab
#
_entry.id   83b8478f0a3ecf924db3e8339d74a1ab
#
_cell.length_a   1.000
_cell.length_b   1.000
_cell.length_c   1.000
_cell.angle_alpha   90.00
_cell.angle_beta   90.00
_cell.angle_gamma   90.00
#
_symmetry.space_group_name_H-M   'P 1'
#
loop_
_entity.id
_entity.type
_entity.pdbx_description
1 polymer ?
#
loop_
_entity_poly.entity_id
_entity_poly.type
_entity_poly.pdbx_seq_one_letter_code
_entity_poly.pdbx_strand_id
1 'polypeptide(L)'
;MNIVPITSAGLNAAEVSWFSALCSDDYQYLGLPDGALRSSWEHCSQIVQKSESNGFRNILCPSSYQVGQDTLSFVAGCAPITDKINMLAAIRCGEMQPIMLARSVATLDHMLKGRLTLNVISSDFPGQKEPSPYRYQRSREVVQILKQAWTQDEINFNGEIYNFEGVSTEPARPYQKNGGPLLYFGGYSPDAIELCAEHCDVYLMWPE
;
A
#
# COMPACT_ATOMS: atom_id res chain seq x y z
N MET A 1 -32.69 -13.22 7.11
CA MET A 1 -31.31 -12.99 6.65
C MET A 1 -30.38 -13.17 7.85
N ASN A 2 -29.48 -14.12 7.80
CA ASN A 2 -28.46 -14.23 8.85
C ASN A 2 -27.44 -13.13 8.62
N ILE A 3 -27.37 -12.18 9.55
CA ILE A 3 -26.33 -11.15 9.54
C ILE A 3 -25.02 -11.85 9.91
N VAL A 4 -24.07 -11.84 8.97
CA VAL A 4 -22.71 -12.29 9.28
C VAL A 4 -22.01 -11.14 10.02
N PRO A 5 -21.63 -11.32 11.28
CA PRO A 5 -20.90 -10.28 11.98
C PRO A 5 -19.52 -10.09 11.33
N ILE A 6 -19.24 -8.90 10.82
CA ILE A 6 -17.92 -8.53 10.32
C ILE A 6 -17.13 -8.02 11.52
N THR A 7 -16.13 -8.79 11.93
CA THR A 7 -15.24 -8.41 13.04
C THR A 7 -13.79 -8.44 12.56
N SER A 8 -13.06 -7.37 12.83
CA SER A 8 -11.60 -7.37 12.72
C SER A 8 -10.99 -7.90 14.02
N ALA A 9 -9.86 -8.58 13.94
CA ALA A 9 -9.17 -9.06 15.13
C ALA A 9 -8.90 -7.90 16.13
N GLY A 10 -9.42 -8.04 17.35
CA GLY A 10 -9.30 -7.02 18.39
C GLY A 10 -10.26 -5.83 18.27
N LEU A 11 -11.21 -5.85 17.34
CA LEU A 11 -12.25 -4.84 17.19
C LEU A 11 -13.64 -5.47 17.33
N ASN A 12 -14.52 -4.81 18.09
CA ASN A 12 -15.93 -5.22 18.23
C ASN A 12 -16.82 -4.69 17.09
N ALA A 13 -16.25 -3.95 16.14
CA ALA A 13 -16.97 -3.30 15.06
C ALA A 13 -16.13 -3.31 13.78
N ALA A 14 -16.78 -3.11 12.64
CA ALA A 14 -16.11 -2.94 11.34
C ALA A 14 -15.23 -1.68 11.34
N GLU A 15 -14.07 -1.78 10.74
CA GLU A 15 -13.19 -0.65 10.48
C GLU A 15 -13.69 0.14 9.26
N VAL A 16 -13.75 1.46 9.37
CA VAL A 16 -14.15 2.33 8.24
C VAL A 16 -12.91 3.06 7.73
N SER A 17 -12.66 2.92 6.44
CA SER A 17 -11.57 3.56 5.73
C SER A 17 -12.08 4.57 4.71
N TRP A 18 -11.25 5.54 4.36
CA TRP A 18 -11.52 6.51 3.30
C TRP A 18 -10.59 6.31 2.12
N PHE A 19 -10.89 6.99 1.01
CA PHE A 19 -10.06 6.98 -0.20
C PHE A 19 -9.50 8.38 -0.45
N SER A 20 -8.20 8.49 -0.72
CA SER A 20 -7.55 9.77 -0.99
C SER A 20 -7.54 10.09 -2.49
N ALA A 21 -7.78 11.33 -2.84
CA ALA A 21 -7.85 11.83 -4.23
C ALA A 21 -6.47 12.03 -4.89
N LEU A 22 -5.47 11.19 -4.60
CA LEU A 22 -4.10 11.35 -5.12
C LEU A 22 -3.99 11.23 -6.64
N CYS A 23 -4.97 10.57 -7.29
CA CYS A 23 -4.98 10.35 -8.73
C CYS A 23 -5.81 11.40 -9.49
N SER A 24 -6.10 12.56 -8.89
CA SER A 24 -6.99 13.59 -9.45
C SER A 24 -8.39 13.04 -9.79
N ASP A 25 -8.90 12.19 -8.92
CA ASP A 25 -10.16 11.43 -9.05
C ASP A 25 -11.24 11.88 -8.07
N ASP A 26 -11.06 13.03 -7.43
CA ASP A 26 -12.09 13.66 -6.60
C ASP A 26 -12.97 14.59 -7.46
N TYR A 27 -14.28 14.29 -7.46
CA TYR A 27 -15.25 15.00 -8.29
C TYR A 27 -16.43 15.45 -7.45
N GLN A 28 -16.90 16.67 -7.69
CA GLN A 28 -18.13 17.14 -7.07
C GLN A 28 -19.34 16.29 -7.48
N TYR A 29 -19.37 15.83 -8.72
CA TYR A 29 -20.39 14.93 -9.24
C TYR A 29 -19.72 13.68 -9.82
N LEU A 30 -20.24 12.51 -9.46
CA LEU A 30 -19.72 11.23 -9.90
C LEU A 30 -19.59 11.16 -11.44
N GLY A 31 -18.37 10.86 -11.91
CA GLY A 31 -18.08 10.72 -13.32
C GLY A 31 -17.87 12.04 -14.11
N LEU A 32 -17.96 13.20 -13.46
CA LEU A 32 -17.69 14.50 -14.07
C LEU A 32 -16.40 15.09 -13.52
N PRO A 33 -15.27 15.02 -14.26
CA PRO A 33 -13.99 15.57 -13.80
C PRO A 33 -14.10 17.05 -13.48
N ASP A 34 -13.60 17.44 -12.31
CA ASP A 34 -13.51 18.84 -11.88
C ASP A 34 -12.06 19.27 -11.76
N GLY A 35 -11.63 20.15 -12.64
CA GLY A 35 -10.26 20.65 -12.66
C GLY A 35 -9.85 21.44 -11.41
N ALA A 36 -10.81 21.92 -10.62
CA ALA A 36 -10.57 22.59 -9.36
C ALA A 36 -10.25 21.64 -8.20
N LEU A 37 -10.69 20.36 -8.32
CA LEU A 37 -10.49 19.32 -7.33
C LEU A 37 -9.34 18.36 -7.70
N ARG A 38 -8.36 18.87 -8.43
CA ARG A 38 -7.18 18.07 -8.78
C ARG A 38 -6.34 17.75 -7.55
N SER A 39 -5.63 16.63 -7.64
CA SER A 39 -4.63 16.24 -6.66
C SER A 39 -3.62 17.36 -6.45
N SER A 40 -3.66 17.98 -5.28
CA SER A 40 -2.64 18.91 -4.79
C SER A 40 -2.30 18.51 -3.36
N TRP A 41 -1.15 18.96 -2.87
CA TRP A 41 -0.78 18.73 -1.48
C TRP A 41 -1.86 19.28 -0.53
N GLU A 42 -2.31 20.51 -0.76
CA GLU A 42 -3.28 21.18 0.08
C GLU A 42 -4.61 20.42 0.13
N HIS A 43 -5.13 20.07 -1.04
CA HIS A 43 -6.41 19.35 -1.12
C HIS A 43 -6.34 17.97 -0.48
N CYS A 44 -5.37 17.15 -0.89
CA CYS A 44 -5.27 15.78 -0.41
C CYS A 44 -4.89 15.68 1.08
N SER A 45 -4.00 16.55 1.58
CA SER A 45 -3.66 16.59 3.01
C SER A 45 -4.82 17.01 3.89
N GLN A 46 -5.68 17.94 3.42
CA GLN A 46 -6.93 18.29 4.11
C GLN A 46 -7.92 17.14 4.19
N ILE A 47 -8.02 16.31 3.13
CA ILE A 47 -8.85 15.09 3.15
C ILE A 47 -8.35 14.14 4.23
N VAL A 48 -7.03 13.91 4.31
CA VAL A 48 -6.44 13.04 5.34
C VAL A 48 -6.76 13.55 6.75
N GLN A 49 -6.53 14.83 7.01
CA GLN A 49 -6.81 15.43 8.33
C GLN A 49 -8.30 15.41 8.69
N LYS A 50 -9.18 15.66 7.71
CA LYS A 50 -10.63 15.53 7.91
C LYS A 50 -11.06 14.09 8.16
N SER A 51 -10.47 13.13 7.45
CA SER A 51 -10.74 11.71 7.69
C SER A 51 -10.33 11.32 9.12
N GLU A 52 -9.16 11.72 9.56
CA GLU A 52 -8.71 11.48 10.93
C GLU A 52 -9.64 12.11 11.98
N SER A 53 -9.99 13.40 11.81
CA SER A 53 -10.85 14.13 12.75
C SER A 53 -12.28 13.58 12.82
N ASN A 54 -12.74 12.90 11.77
CA ASN A 54 -14.03 12.22 11.72
C ASN A 54 -13.95 10.73 12.13
N GLY A 55 -12.80 10.26 12.60
CA GLY A 55 -12.66 8.93 13.20
C GLY A 55 -12.46 7.78 12.22
N PHE A 56 -12.15 8.07 10.95
CA PHE A 56 -11.74 7.01 10.02
C PHE A 56 -10.42 6.38 10.47
N ARG A 57 -10.36 5.07 10.40
CA ARG A 57 -9.19 4.31 10.91
C ARG A 57 -8.07 4.22 9.90
N ASN A 58 -8.39 4.25 8.62
CA ASN A 58 -7.44 4.06 7.55
C ASN A 58 -7.80 4.94 6.35
N ILE A 59 -6.81 5.30 5.54
CA ILE A 59 -7.02 5.98 4.27
C ILE A 59 -6.16 5.34 3.19
N LEU A 60 -6.81 4.91 2.10
CA LEU A 60 -6.10 4.39 0.93
C LEU A 60 -5.52 5.56 0.12
N CYS A 61 -4.21 5.53 -0.05
CA CYS A 61 -3.45 6.42 -0.89
C CYS A 61 -3.10 5.70 -2.20
N PRO A 62 -3.86 5.91 -3.29
CA PRO A 62 -3.65 5.22 -4.56
C PRO A 62 -2.36 5.69 -5.25
N SER A 63 -1.89 4.91 -6.22
CA SER A 63 -0.74 5.23 -7.06
C SER A 63 -1.16 5.37 -8.52
N SER A 64 -0.78 6.48 -9.15
CA SER A 64 -0.92 6.72 -10.57
C SER A 64 0.28 7.50 -11.10
N TYR A 65 0.73 7.15 -12.31
CA TYR A 65 1.81 7.87 -12.97
C TYR A 65 1.33 9.08 -13.75
N GLN A 66 0.16 8.98 -14.41
CA GLN A 66 -0.28 9.99 -15.39
C GLN A 66 -0.76 11.27 -14.72
N VAL A 67 -1.45 11.15 -13.62
CA VAL A 67 -1.98 12.27 -12.83
C VAL A 67 -1.88 11.96 -11.36
N GLY A 68 -1.74 13.00 -10.54
CA GLY A 68 -1.72 12.83 -9.10
C GLY A 68 -0.36 13.09 -8.48
N GLN A 69 -0.17 12.58 -7.28
CA GLN A 69 1.05 12.71 -6.50
C GLN A 69 1.73 11.36 -6.30
N ASP A 70 3.04 11.38 -6.10
CA ASP A 70 3.77 10.19 -5.65
C ASP A 70 3.28 9.76 -4.27
N THR A 71 2.85 8.50 -4.19
CA THR A 71 2.19 7.96 -2.99
C THR A 71 3.10 7.95 -1.77
N LEU A 72 4.34 7.50 -1.91
CA LEU A 72 5.24 7.38 -0.77
C LEU A 72 5.69 8.76 -0.27
N SER A 73 5.94 9.70 -1.18
CA SER A 73 6.25 11.09 -0.84
C SER A 73 5.08 11.79 -0.13
N PHE A 74 3.85 11.57 -0.61
CA PHE A 74 2.66 12.10 0.03
C PHE A 74 2.46 11.55 1.44
N VAL A 75 2.59 10.23 1.61
CA VAL A 75 2.48 9.55 2.91
C VAL A 75 3.54 10.05 3.88
N ALA A 76 4.78 10.28 3.42
CA ALA A 76 5.83 10.90 4.23
C ALA A 76 5.44 12.30 4.71
N GLY A 77 4.89 13.11 3.81
CA GLY A 77 4.38 14.45 4.15
C GLY A 77 3.22 14.44 5.16
N CYS A 78 2.38 13.41 5.13
CA CYS A 78 1.28 13.27 6.07
C CYS A 78 1.71 12.84 7.49
N ALA A 79 2.89 12.25 7.65
CA ALA A 79 3.36 11.77 8.95
C ALA A 79 3.37 12.85 10.06
N PRO A 80 3.87 14.08 9.83
CA PRO A 80 3.90 15.13 10.86
C PRO A 80 2.55 15.81 11.11
N ILE A 81 1.54 15.61 10.27
CA ILE A 81 0.22 16.26 10.36
C ILE A 81 -0.90 15.32 10.76
N THR A 82 -0.59 14.06 11.11
CA THR A 82 -1.53 13.03 11.54
C THR A 82 -1.00 12.27 12.73
N ASP A 83 -1.88 11.82 13.62
CA ASP A 83 -1.52 11.10 14.85
C ASP A 83 -2.14 9.70 14.98
N LYS A 84 -3.29 9.43 14.35
CA LYS A 84 -4.11 8.23 14.61
C LYS A 84 -4.44 7.42 13.37
N ILE A 85 -4.69 8.10 12.23
CA ILE A 85 -5.13 7.44 11.00
C ILE A 85 -3.99 6.59 10.42
N ASN A 86 -4.31 5.37 10.01
CA ASN A 86 -3.37 4.54 9.26
C ASN A 86 -3.32 5.00 7.79
N MET A 87 -2.15 4.91 7.20
CA MET A 87 -1.92 5.25 5.80
C MET A 87 -1.74 3.95 5.02
N LEU A 88 -2.72 3.59 4.19
CA LEU A 88 -2.63 2.46 3.27
C LEU A 88 -2.00 2.92 1.96
N ALA A 89 -0.68 2.83 1.88
CA ALA A 89 0.08 3.28 0.73
C ALA A 89 0.08 2.24 -0.39
N ALA A 90 -0.39 2.63 -1.57
CA ALA A 90 -0.28 1.78 -2.75
C ALA A 90 1.16 1.74 -3.26
N ILE A 91 1.71 0.53 -3.42
CA ILE A 91 3.04 0.27 -3.97
C ILE A 91 2.94 -0.59 -5.23
N ARG A 92 3.52 -0.12 -6.32
CA ARG A 92 3.60 -0.88 -7.57
C ARG A 92 4.87 -1.71 -7.58
N CYS A 93 4.74 -3.05 -7.60
CA CYS A 93 5.87 -3.95 -7.57
C CYS A 93 6.74 -3.81 -8.84
N GLY A 94 8.02 -3.53 -8.63
CA GLY A 94 9.01 -3.32 -9.68
C GLY A 94 9.26 -1.85 -10.06
N GLU A 95 8.45 -0.90 -9.56
CA GLU A 95 8.67 0.53 -9.73
C GLU A 95 9.96 0.99 -9.02
N MET A 96 10.25 0.37 -7.91
CA MET A 96 11.48 0.53 -7.15
C MET A 96 12.14 -0.84 -6.94
N GLN A 97 13.47 -0.86 -6.93
CA GLN A 97 14.24 -2.07 -6.62
C GLN A 97 13.86 -2.57 -5.21
N PRO A 98 13.58 -3.88 -5.01
CA PRO A 98 12.93 -4.37 -3.79
C PRO A 98 13.60 -4.02 -2.47
N ILE A 99 14.94 -4.08 -2.39
CA ILE A 99 15.67 -3.71 -1.17
C ILE A 99 15.60 -2.20 -0.88
N MET A 100 15.54 -1.37 -1.92
CA MET A 100 15.35 0.07 -1.77
C MET A 100 13.92 0.40 -1.34
N LEU A 101 12.93 -0.34 -1.85
CA LEU A 101 11.55 -0.25 -1.40
C LEU A 101 11.43 -0.64 0.07
N ALA A 102 12.04 -1.74 0.49
CA ALA A 102 12.06 -2.18 1.88
C ALA A 102 12.59 -1.10 2.83
N ARG A 103 13.68 -0.43 2.44
CA ARG A 103 14.27 0.69 3.18
C ARG A 103 13.32 1.90 3.24
N SER A 104 12.70 2.27 2.13
CA SER A 104 11.74 3.38 2.08
C SER A 104 10.54 3.11 2.96
N VAL A 105 9.97 1.90 2.88
CA VAL A 105 8.86 1.45 3.72
C VAL A 105 9.22 1.51 5.20
N ALA A 106 10.41 1.02 5.58
CA ALA A 106 10.86 1.08 6.96
C ALA A 106 10.96 2.53 7.47
N THR A 107 11.51 3.43 6.66
CA THR A 107 11.60 4.85 7.00
C THR A 107 10.21 5.46 7.22
N LEU A 108 9.27 5.21 6.31
CA LEU A 108 7.89 5.69 6.42
C LEU A 108 7.18 5.13 7.66
N ASP A 109 7.39 3.85 7.94
CA ASP A 109 6.79 3.21 9.12
C ASP A 109 7.31 3.82 10.42
N HIS A 110 8.59 4.18 10.49
CA HIS A 110 9.15 4.95 11.61
C HIS A 110 8.56 6.37 11.71
N MET A 111 8.43 7.08 10.60
CA MET A 111 7.81 8.41 10.56
C MET A 111 6.35 8.37 11.04
N LEU A 112 5.61 7.35 10.64
CA LEU A 112 4.21 7.11 11.01
C LEU A 112 4.05 6.40 12.35
N LYS A 113 5.13 6.01 13.01
CA LYS A 113 5.09 5.28 14.31
C LYS A 113 4.22 4.03 14.26
N GLY A 114 4.35 3.23 13.19
CA GLY A 114 3.63 1.97 13.02
C GLY A 114 2.22 2.09 12.42
N ARG A 115 1.87 3.22 11.84
CA ARG A 115 0.57 3.44 11.16
C ARG A 115 0.62 3.22 9.65
N LEU A 116 1.69 2.64 9.13
CA LEU A 116 1.81 2.30 7.71
C LEU A 116 1.20 0.93 7.43
N THR A 117 0.42 0.84 6.37
CA THR A 117 -0.01 -0.39 5.73
C THR A 117 0.22 -0.27 4.22
N LEU A 118 0.35 -1.37 3.50
CA LEU A 118 0.73 -1.36 2.10
C LEU A 118 -0.33 -2.04 1.24
N ASN A 119 -0.75 -1.38 0.16
CA ASN A 119 -1.58 -1.99 -0.88
C ASN A 119 -0.70 -2.36 -2.08
N VAL A 120 -0.49 -3.65 -2.27
CA VAL A 120 0.36 -4.19 -3.34
C VAL A 120 -0.36 -4.14 -4.69
N ILE A 121 0.28 -3.54 -5.70
CA ILE A 121 -0.24 -3.40 -7.06
C ILE A 121 0.62 -4.20 -8.04
N SER A 122 -0.03 -5.09 -8.82
CA SER A 122 0.56 -5.91 -9.89
C SER A 122 0.09 -5.45 -11.27
N SER A 123 0.16 -4.16 -11.58
CA SER A 123 -0.26 -3.64 -12.89
C SER A 123 0.92 -3.27 -13.79
N ASP A 124 0.61 -2.98 -15.06
CA ASP A 124 1.61 -2.53 -16.03
C ASP A 124 2.26 -1.21 -15.62
N PHE A 125 3.47 -0.99 -16.09
CA PHE A 125 4.10 0.32 -16.07
C PHE A 125 3.58 1.18 -17.23
N PRO A 126 3.57 2.51 -17.10
CA PRO A 126 3.20 3.41 -18.18
C PRO A 126 4.04 3.16 -19.44
N GLY A 127 3.35 2.97 -20.57
CA GLY A 127 3.99 2.71 -21.84
C GLY A 127 4.53 1.28 -22.05
N GLN A 128 4.36 0.39 -21.06
CA GLN A 128 4.77 -1.02 -21.13
C GLN A 128 3.56 -1.92 -20.88
N LYS A 129 3.47 -3.00 -21.66
CA LYS A 129 2.51 -4.09 -21.41
C LYS A 129 3.28 -5.36 -21.09
N GLU A 130 3.06 -5.91 -19.96
CA GLU A 130 3.68 -7.13 -19.51
C GLU A 130 2.64 -8.25 -19.35
N PRO A 131 3.00 -9.50 -19.64
CA PRO A 131 2.11 -10.64 -19.41
C PRO A 131 1.69 -10.71 -17.92
N SER A 132 0.43 -11.03 -17.67
CA SER A 132 -0.11 -11.15 -16.30
C SER A 132 0.73 -12.08 -15.42
N PRO A 133 1.11 -13.31 -15.86
CA PRO A 133 1.93 -14.18 -15.02
C PRO A 133 3.25 -13.55 -14.59
N TYR A 134 3.93 -12.83 -15.49
CA TYR A 134 5.19 -12.16 -15.17
C TYR A 134 5.02 -11.06 -14.11
N ARG A 135 3.95 -10.24 -14.23
CA ARG A 135 3.64 -9.18 -13.26
C ARG A 135 3.35 -9.74 -11.87
N TYR A 136 2.59 -10.83 -11.81
CA TYR A 136 2.30 -11.49 -10.53
C TYR A 136 3.52 -12.20 -9.95
N GLN A 137 4.36 -12.82 -10.79
CA GLN A 137 5.64 -13.37 -10.33
C GLN A 137 6.54 -12.31 -9.73
N ARG A 138 6.66 -11.15 -10.40
CA ARG A 138 7.40 -10.00 -9.87
C ARG A 138 6.85 -9.54 -8.51
N SER A 139 5.55 -9.43 -8.39
CA SER A 139 4.92 -9.02 -7.12
C SER A 139 5.15 -10.04 -6.02
N ARG A 140 5.07 -11.33 -6.33
CA ARG A 140 5.38 -12.42 -5.39
C ARG A 140 6.80 -12.31 -4.85
N GLU A 141 7.78 -12.13 -5.73
CA GLU A 141 9.18 -11.99 -5.33
C GLU A 141 9.42 -10.71 -4.53
N VAL A 142 8.85 -9.58 -4.94
CA VAL A 142 8.95 -8.32 -4.18
C VAL A 142 8.41 -8.50 -2.77
N VAL A 143 7.23 -9.07 -2.60
CA VAL A 143 6.61 -9.29 -1.28
C VAL A 143 7.46 -10.22 -0.42
N GLN A 144 8.00 -11.28 -0.98
CA GLN A 144 8.89 -12.21 -0.26
C GLN A 144 10.17 -11.51 0.22
N ILE A 145 10.77 -10.66 -0.64
CA ILE A 145 11.96 -9.89 -0.31
C ILE A 145 11.65 -8.87 0.79
N LEU A 146 10.51 -8.17 0.73
CA LEU A 146 10.08 -7.27 1.79
C LEU A 146 9.95 -8.01 3.13
N LYS A 147 9.32 -9.19 3.15
CA LYS A 147 9.19 -9.99 4.36
C LYS A 147 10.55 -10.44 4.92
N GLN A 148 11.48 -10.86 4.06
CA GLN A 148 12.84 -11.16 4.51
C GLN A 148 13.51 -9.93 5.11
N ALA A 149 13.41 -8.78 4.44
CA ALA A 149 14.00 -7.52 4.92
C ALA A 149 13.48 -7.11 6.30
N TRP A 150 12.22 -7.43 6.62
CA TRP A 150 11.60 -7.06 7.90
C TRP A 150 11.85 -8.05 9.03
N THR A 151 12.12 -9.32 8.73
CA THR A 151 12.11 -10.40 9.72
C THR A 151 13.44 -11.13 9.87
N GLN A 152 14.34 -11.06 8.88
CA GLN A 152 15.62 -11.78 8.87
C GLN A 152 16.80 -10.80 8.99
N ASP A 153 17.96 -11.27 9.33
CA ASP A 153 19.17 -10.43 9.47
C ASP A 153 19.82 -10.13 8.12
N GLU A 154 19.63 -11.03 7.15
CA GLU A 154 20.12 -10.88 5.79
C GLU A 154 19.06 -11.29 4.79
N ILE A 155 19.05 -10.65 3.61
CA ILE A 155 18.28 -11.10 2.46
C ILE A 155 19.17 -12.04 1.65
N ASN A 156 18.72 -13.28 1.54
CA ASN A 156 19.25 -14.28 0.63
C ASN A 156 18.08 -14.79 -0.22
N PHE A 157 17.97 -14.29 -1.44
CA PHE A 157 16.85 -14.53 -2.32
C PHE A 157 17.33 -14.93 -3.71
N ASN A 158 16.84 -16.04 -4.22
CA ASN A 158 17.13 -16.56 -5.56
C ASN A 158 15.80 -16.80 -6.29
N GLY A 159 15.28 -15.77 -6.93
CA GLY A 159 14.05 -15.80 -7.71
C GLY A 159 14.30 -15.86 -9.21
N GLU A 160 13.23 -15.82 -9.98
CA GLU A 160 13.28 -15.76 -11.44
C GLU A 160 13.66 -14.33 -11.93
N ILE A 161 13.30 -13.31 -11.15
CA ILE A 161 13.46 -11.90 -11.51
C ILE A 161 14.52 -11.22 -10.66
N TYR A 162 14.53 -11.50 -9.37
CA TYR A 162 15.46 -10.87 -8.42
C TYR A 162 16.37 -11.89 -7.75
N ASN A 163 17.64 -11.52 -7.61
CA ASN A 163 18.64 -12.35 -6.93
C ASN A 163 19.47 -11.46 -5.99
N PHE A 164 19.54 -11.85 -4.72
CA PHE A 164 20.31 -11.17 -3.67
C PHE A 164 21.03 -12.19 -2.81
N GLU A 165 22.24 -11.87 -2.38
CA GLU A 165 23.06 -12.69 -1.52
C GLU A 165 23.72 -11.82 -0.42
N GLY A 166 23.51 -12.18 0.85
CA GLY A 166 24.14 -11.56 2.00
C GLY A 166 23.85 -10.07 2.20
N VAL A 167 22.64 -9.60 1.78
CA VAL A 167 22.30 -8.18 1.92
C VAL A 167 21.75 -7.92 3.32
N SER A 168 22.47 -7.11 4.11
CA SER A 168 22.02 -6.72 5.45
C SER A 168 20.66 -6.04 5.45
N THR A 169 19.79 -6.43 6.37
CA THR A 169 18.44 -5.88 6.54
C THR A 169 18.38 -4.76 7.57
N GLU A 170 19.48 -4.43 8.25
CA GLU A 170 19.49 -3.40 9.30
C GLU A 170 18.87 -2.07 8.84
N PRO A 171 19.17 -1.52 7.63
CA PRO A 171 18.57 -0.27 7.16
C PRO A 171 17.09 -0.37 6.79
N ALA A 172 16.55 -1.59 6.69
CA ALA A 172 15.16 -1.85 6.26
C ALA A 172 14.26 -2.35 7.40
N ARG A 173 14.70 -2.26 8.65
CA ARG A 173 13.91 -2.68 9.82
C ARG A 173 12.76 -1.70 10.09
N PRO A 174 11.48 -2.10 9.99
CA PRO A 174 10.35 -1.22 10.24
C PRO A 174 10.15 -0.93 11.73
N TYR A 175 9.33 0.05 12.02
CA TYR A 175 8.88 0.34 13.39
C TYR A 175 8.01 -0.79 13.95
N GLN A 176 7.13 -1.36 13.11
CA GLN A 176 6.26 -2.51 13.44
C GLN A 176 7.11 -3.78 13.56
N LYS A 177 7.16 -4.37 14.77
CA LYS A 177 8.06 -5.51 15.08
C LYS A 177 7.45 -6.89 14.76
N ASN A 178 6.15 -6.96 14.50
CA ASN A 178 5.42 -8.21 14.30
C ASN A 178 5.36 -8.60 12.80
N GLY A 179 6.48 -8.58 12.10
CA GLY A 179 6.55 -8.96 10.69
C GLY A 179 6.46 -7.81 9.70
N GLY A 180 6.44 -6.55 10.17
CA GLY A 180 6.35 -5.34 9.35
C GLY A 180 4.92 -4.85 9.11
N PRO A 181 4.74 -3.87 8.21
CA PRO A 181 3.42 -3.36 7.82
C PRO A 181 2.52 -4.44 7.21
N LEU A 182 1.22 -4.40 7.51
CA LEU A 182 0.24 -5.29 6.89
C LEU A 182 0.19 -5.08 5.38
N LEU A 183 0.09 -6.19 4.66
CA LEU A 183 0.01 -6.23 3.20
C LEU A 183 -1.43 -6.47 2.76
N TYR A 184 -1.95 -5.54 2.00
CA TYR A 184 -3.24 -5.60 1.32
C TYR A 184 -3.03 -5.92 -0.15
N PHE A 185 -3.93 -6.67 -0.73
CA PHE A 185 -3.92 -6.96 -2.16
C PHE A 185 -5.34 -7.07 -2.71
N GLY A 186 -5.57 -6.55 -3.92
CA GLY A 186 -6.85 -6.63 -4.60
C GLY A 186 -6.72 -7.16 -6.03
N GLY A 187 -7.75 -7.87 -6.47
CA GLY A 187 -7.85 -8.41 -7.83
C GLY A 187 -8.69 -9.67 -7.90
N TYR A 188 -9.26 -9.96 -9.07
CA TYR A 188 -10.18 -11.07 -9.27
C TYR A 188 -9.59 -12.22 -10.09
N SER A 189 -8.40 -12.05 -10.68
CA SER A 189 -7.77 -13.13 -11.42
C SER A 189 -7.31 -14.26 -10.49
N PRO A 190 -7.24 -15.51 -10.97
CA PRO A 190 -6.69 -16.60 -10.18
C PRO A 190 -5.31 -16.29 -9.58
N ASP A 191 -4.42 -15.70 -10.39
CA ASP A 191 -3.07 -15.29 -9.94
C ASP A 191 -3.12 -14.27 -8.80
N ALA A 192 -4.10 -13.33 -8.84
CA ALA A 192 -4.29 -12.34 -7.79
C ALA A 192 -4.74 -12.96 -6.48
N ILE A 193 -5.70 -13.86 -6.55
CA ILE A 193 -6.26 -14.57 -5.39
C ILE A 193 -5.18 -15.44 -4.75
N GLU A 194 -4.42 -16.17 -5.55
CA GLU A 194 -3.33 -17.04 -5.09
C GLU A 194 -2.23 -16.23 -4.40
N LEU A 195 -1.74 -15.16 -5.04
CA LEU A 195 -0.72 -14.27 -4.45
C LEU A 195 -1.20 -13.68 -3.11
N CYS A 196 -2.45 -13.23 -3.06
CA CYS A 196 -3.01 -12.69 -1.83
C CYS A 196 -3.10 -13.73 -0.73
N ALA A 197 -3.62 -14.92 -1.04
CA ALA A 197 -3.77 -16.01 -0.08
C ALA A 197 -2.43 -16.50 0.50
N GLU A 198 -1.37 -16.50 -0.30
CA GLU A 198 -0.04 -16.95 0.11
C GLU A 198 0.76 -15.87 0.87
N HIS A 199 0.60 -14.62 0.47
CA HIS A 199 1.57 -13.60 0.83
C HIS A 199 0.99 -12.34 1.47
N CYS A 200 -0.33 -12.10 1.44
CA CYS A 200 -0.92 -10.88 1.99
C CYS A 200 -1.80 -11.16 3.21
N ASP A 201 -2.02 -10.12 4.00
CA ASP A 201 -2.79 -10.20 5.24
C ASP A 201 -4.26 -9.87 5.01
N VAL A 202 -4.57 -9.04 4.01
CA VAL A 202 -5.90 -8.54 3.72
C VAL A 202 -6.19 -8.61 2.22
N TYR A 203 -7.33 -9.20 1.87
CA TYR A 203 -7.85 -9.20 0.51
C TYR A 203 -8.86 -8.08 0.31
N LEU A 204 -8.58 -7.17 -0.63
CA LEU A 204 -9.46 -6.07 -1.02
C LEU A 204 -10.39 -6.51 -2.15
N MET A 205 -11.69 -6.30 -1.96
CA MET A 205 -12.70 -6.55 -2.98
C MET A 205 -13.43 -5.25 -3.33
N TRP A 206 -13.67 -5.05 -4.63
CA TRP A 206 -14.62 -4.03 -5.08
C TRP A 206 -16.03 -4.63 -5.01
N PRO A 207 -17.00 -3.95 -4.43
CA PRO A 207 -18.40 -4.35 -4.58
C PRO A 207 -18.80 -4.18 -6.04
N GLU A 208 -19.36 -5.21 -6.63
CA GLU A 208 -20.03 -5.15 -7.93
C GLU A 208 -21.48 -4.66 -7.77
#